data_9538435cfb1e238bc1696893c5faea86
#
_entry.id   9538435cfb1e238bc1696893c5faea86
#
_cell.length_a   1.000
_cell.length_b   1.000
_cell.length_c   1.000
_cell.angle_alpha   90.00
_cell.angle_beta   90.00
_cell.angle_gamma   90.00
#
_symmetry.space_group_name_H-M   'P 1'
#
loop_
_entity.id
_entity.type
_entity.pdbx_description
1 polymer ?
#
loop_
_entity_poly.entity_id
_entity_poly.type
_entity_poly.pdbx_seq_one_letter_code
_entity_poly.pdbx_strand_id
1 'polypeptide(L)'
;LTQAVNNTSVVLLMRYAGESMLFPGDAQYGNWQSWIEKDDARQRLEEVTFFKVAHHGSENATPRGALDRMKQGKFAAMVPTQSEPWPSIPYDKILTKLDSQTGGRYLRSDSLEVKGAPKGPKLAKLPAGFDEGPLWYDYNLPAKGRRK
;
A
#
# COMPACT_ATOMS: atom_id res chain seq x y z
N LEU A 1 2.08 -25.52 3.98
CA LEU A 1 2.44 -25.38 2.54
C LEU A 1 2.21 -23.95 2.01
N THR A 2 1.18 -23.24 2.46
CA THR A 2 0.89 -21.86 2.01
C THR A 2 1.93 -20.82 2.43
N GLN A 3 2.61 -20.99 3.56
CA GLN A 3 3.61 -20.04 4.05
C GLN A 3 4.89 -20.01 3.18
N ALA A 4 5.26 -21.09 2.55
CA ALA A 4 6.46 -21.15 1.71
C ALA A 4 6.25 -20.46 0.35
N VAL A 5 5.04 -20.46 -0.21
CA VAL A 5 4.74 -19.93 -1.54
C VAL A 5 4.84 -18.39 -1.55
N ASN A 6 4.30 -17.72 -0.54
CA ASN A 6 4.32 -16.25 -0.48
C ASN A 6 5.73 -15.69 -0.19
N ASN A 7 6.64 -16.49 0.36
CA ASN A 7 8.04 -16.10 0.55
C ASN A 7 8.84 -16.03 -0.77
N THR A 8 8.28 -16.49 -1.88
CA THR A 8 8.87 -16.37 -3.22
C THR A 8 8.33 -15.17 -4.00
N SER A 9 7.55 -14.30 -3.36
CA SER A 9 7.01 -13.09 -3.99
C SER A 9 8.10 -12.15 -4.48
N VAL A 10 7.94 -11.64 -5.69
CA VAL A 10 8.81 -10.59 -6.23
C VAL A 10 8.43 -9.26 -5.58
N VAL A 11 9.42 -8.58 -5.02
CA VAL A 11 9.28 -7.23 -4.48
C VAL A 11 9.88 -6.24 -5.48
N LEU A 12 9.08 -5.31 -5.93
CA LEU A 12 9.48 -4.33 -6.91
C LEU A 12 9.48 -2.92 -6.32
N LEU A 13 10.62 -2.24 -6.39
CA LEU A 13 10.75 -0.82 -6.16
C LEU A 13 11.01 -0.12 -7.51
N MET A 14 10.02 0.60 -7.99
CA MET A 14 10.10 1.38 -9.23
C MET A 14 10.43 2.83 -8.92
N ARG A 15 11.34 3.42 -9.69
CA ARG A 15 11.67 4.84 -9.60
C ARG A 15 11.38 5.53 -10.92
N TYR A 16 10.57 6.58 -10.87
CA TYR A 16 10.23 7.36 -12.04
C TYR A 16 9.96 8.83 -11.65
N ALA A 17 10.51 9.76 -12.38
CA ALA A 17 10.30 11.21 -12.21
C ALA A 17 10.53 11.72 -10.77
N GLY A 18 11.43 11.09 -10.02
CA GLY A 18 11.74 11.44 -8.62
C GLY A 18 10.78 10.82 -7.60
N GLU A 19 9.86 9.96 -8.03
CA GLU A 19 8.98 9.18 -7.20
C GLU A 19 9.49 7.74 -7.05
N SER A 20 9.23 7.13 -5.90
CA SER A 20 9.61 5.74 -5.57
C SER A 20 8.37 4.96 -5.18
N MET A 21 8.01 3.98 -5.99
CA MET A 21 6.80 3.17 -5.85
C MET A 21 7.16 1.75 -5.41
N LEU A 22 6.60 1.29 -4.29
CA LEU A 22 6.86 -0.03 -3.73
C LEU A 22 5.67 -0.98 -3.94
N PHE A 23 5.96 -2.12 -4.57
CA PHE A 23 5.03 -3.22 -4.84
C PHE A 23 5.58 -4.51 -4.23
N PRO A 24 5.23 -4.86 -2.99
CA PRO A 24 5.83 -5.99 -2.29
C PRO A 24 5.22 -7.36 -2.62
N GLY A 25 4.20 -7.42 -3.48
CA GLY A 25 3.48 -8.67 -3.72
C GLY A 25 2.84 -9.19 -2.43
N ASP A 26 3.04 -10.46 -2.15
CA ASP A 26 2.56 -11.14 -0.95
C ASP A 26 3.70 -11.47 0.03
N ALA A 27 4.82 -10.74 -0.05
CA ALA A 27 5.95 -10.91 0.85
C ALA A 27 5.53 -10.85 2.31
N GLN A 28 5.93 -11.85 3.09
CA GLN A 28 5.49 -12.05 4.46
C GLN A 28 6.44 -11.42 5.49
N TYR A 29 6.03 -11.43 6.75
CA TYR A 29 6.71 -10.81 7.88
C TYR A 29 8.21 -11.14 7.96
N GLY A 30 8.61 -12.40 7.76
CA GLY A 30 10.02 -12.80 7.80
C GLY A 30 10.87 -12.12 6.73
N ASN A 31 10.33 -11.93 5.52
CA ASN A 31 11.02 -11.21 4.45
C ASN A 31 11.20 -9.72 4.81
N TRP A 32 10.15 -9.10 5.34
CA TRP A 32 10.20 -7.72 5.80
C TRP A 32 11.21 -7.51 6.92
N GLN A 33 11.26 -8.42 7.91
CA GLN A 33 12.28 -8.34 8.96
C GLN A 33 13.69 -8.39 8.39
N SER A 34 13.96 -9.35 7.51
CA SER A 34 15.26 -9.47 6.84
C SER A 34 15.66 -8.21 6.06
N TRP A 35 14.69 -7.48 5.49
CA TRP A 35 14.98 -6.23 4.78
C TRP A 35 15.20 -5.06 5.72
N ILE A 36 14.39 -4.93 6.76
CA ILE A 36 14.50 -3.84 7.75
C ILE A 36 15.85 -3.90 8.50
N GLU A 37 16.45 -5.06 8.61
CA GLU A 37 17.78 -5.25 9.21
C GLU A 37 18.92 -4.76 8.30
N LYS A 38 18.70 -4.61 6.99
CA LYS A 38 19.69 -4.15 6.02
C LYS A 38 19.60 -2.64 5.82
N ASP A 39 20.73 -1.95 5.91
CA ASP A 39 20.78 -0.48 5.81
C ASP A 39 20.30 0.05 4.47
N ASP A 40 20.67 -0.60 3.37
CA ASP A 40 20.23 -0.20 2.02
C ASP A 40 18.72 -0.36 1.82
N ALA A 41 18.13 -1.42 2.36
CA ALA A 41 16.69 -1.62 2.27
C ALA A 41 15.91 -0.63 3.16
N ARG A 42 16.43 -0.31 4.35
CA ARG A 42 15.86 0.76 5.19
C ARG A 42 15.86 2.10 4.48
N GLN A 43 16.97 2.49 3.89
CA GLN A 43 17.07 3.74 3.13
C GLN A 43 16.06 3.78 1.98
N ARG A 44 15.88 2.67 1.26
CA ARG A 44 14.89 2.56 0.18
C ARG A 44 13.46 2.72 0.69
N LEU A 45 13.12 2.18 1.87
CA LEU A 45 11.80 2.36 2.48
C LEU A 45 11.53 3.82 2.85
N GLU A 46 12.53 4.56 3.32
CA GLU A 46 12.41 5.99 3.61
C GLU A 46 12.13 6.85 2.37
N GLU A 47 12.51 6.38 1.19
CA GLU A 47 12.29 7.07 -0.08
C GLU A 47 10.93 6.79 -0.73
N VAL A 48 10.15 5.85 -0.17
CA VAL A 48 8.85 5.46 -0.74
C VAL A 48 7.88 6.63 -0.75
N THR A 49 7.31 6.91 -1.92
CA THR A 49 6.29 7.94 -2.14
C THR A 49 4.93 7.36 -2.53
N PHE A 50 4.91 6.11 -2.98
CA PHE A 50 3.69 5.35 -3.22
C PHE A 50 3.88 3.89 -2.77
N PHE A 51 2.89 3.36 -2.06
CA PHE A 51 2.89 2.00 -1.52
C PHE A 51 1.65 1.22 -1.94
N LYS A 52 1.81 0.21 -2.78
CA LYS A 52 0.77 -0.81 -2.98
C LYS A 52 0.84 -1.78 -1.80
N VAL A 53 -0.17 -1.77 -0.96
CA VAL A 53 -0.21 -2.58 0.27
C VAL A 53 -0.14 -4.06 -0.06
N ALA A 54 0.72 -4.79 0.67
CA ALA A 54 0.95 -6.22 0.46
C ALA A 54 -0.27 -7.06 0.82
N HIS A 55 -0.47 -8.13 0.09
CA HIS A 55 -1.43 -9.22 0.40
C HIS A 55 -2.75 -8.70 0.99
N HIS A 56 -3.42 -7.81 0.28
CA HIS A 56 -4.72 -7.22 0.63
C HIS A 56 -4.78 -6.53 2.00
N GLY A 57 -3.64 -6.15 2.59
CA GLY A 57 -3.57 -5.58 3.94
C GLY A 57 -3.65 -6.62 5.05
N SER A 58 -3.24 -7.86 4.80
CA SER A 58 -3.15 -8.88 5.83
C SER A 58 -2.09 -8.53 6.90
N GLU A 59 -2.32 -8.94 8.15
CA GLU A 59 -1.41 -8.69 9.25
C GLU A 59 0.00 -9.21 9.00
N ASN A 60 0.11 -10.38 8.34
CA ASN A 60 1.37 -11.06 8.10
C ASN A 60 2.21 -10.43 6.98
N ALA A 61 1.63 -9.65 6.09
CA ALA A 61 2.32 -9.13 4.91
C ALA A 61 2.60 -7.61 4.93
N THR A 62 2.11 -6.90 5.93
CA THR A 62 2.34 -5.46 6.06
C THR A 62 2.75 -5.12 7.51
N PRO A 63 3.99 -5.46 7.92
CA PRO A 63 4.40 -5.24 9.29
C PRO A 63 4.53 -3.75 9.62
N ARG A 64 4.13 -3.39 10.83
CA ARG A 64 4.19 -2.01 11.34
C ARG A 64 5.58 -1.42 11.21
N GLY A 65 6.63 -2.21 11.50
CA GLY A 65 8.01 -1.77 11.40
C GLY A 65 8.41 -1.31 9.99
N ALA A 66 7.84 -1.87 8.93
CA ALA A 66 8.05 -1.40 7.57
C ALA A 66 7.37 -0.05 7.34
N LEU A 67 6.13 0.12 7.80
CA LEU A 67 5.41 1.39 7.71
C LEU A 67 6.09 2.50 8.52
N ASP A 68 6.68 2.17 9.67
CA ASP A 68 7.43 3.11 10.50
C ASP A 68 8.72 3.60 9.84
N ARG A 69 9.26 2.87 8.87
CA ARG A 69 10.43 3.30 8.09
C ARG A 69 10.07 4.22 6.92
N MET A 70 8.84 4.14 6.43
CA MET A 70 8.37 5.08 5.42
C MET A 70 8.12 6.44 6.06
N LYS A 71 8.55 7.54 5.41
CA LYS A 71 8.43 8.89 5.97
C LYS A 71 6.97 9.31 6.09
N GLN A 72 6.53 9.56 7.32
CA GLN A 72 5.17 9.97 7.61
C GLN A 72 4.74 11.20 6.78
N GLY A 73 3.56 11.15 6.21
CA GLY A 73 3.00 12.20 5.37
C GLY A 73 3.70 12.39 4.02
N LYS A 74 4.64 11.52 3.62
CA LYS A 74 5.38 11.62 2.36
C LYS A 74 4.97 10.62 1.30
N PHE A 75 4.16 9.62 1.64
CA PHE A 75 3.67 8.64 0.68
C PHE A 75 2.15 8.54 0.66
N ALA A 76 1.62 8.03 -0.44
CA ALA A 76 0.24 7.58 -0.57
C ALA A 76 0.20 6.05 -0.64
N ALA A 77 -0.95 5.44 -0.34
CA ALA A 77 -1.08 3.99 -0.41
C ALA A 77 -2.38 3.55 -1.08
N MET A 78 -2.32 2.40 -1.77
CA MET A 78 -3.50 1.70 -2.26
C MET A 78 -3.57 0.30 -1.64
N VAL A 79 -4.75 -0.04 -1.10
CA VAL A 79 -5.06 -1.35 -0.51
C VAL A 79 -5.94 -2.11 -1.49
N PRO A 80 -5.38 -3.04 -2.29
CA PRO A 80 -6.17 -3.88 -3.18
C PRO A 80 -6.87 -4.95 -2.35
N THR A 81 -8.13 -4.76 -2.06
CA THR A 81 -8.92 -5.63 -1.18
C THR A 81 -10.35 -5.75 -1.64
N GLN A 82 -11.06 -6.72 -1.06
CA GLN A 82 -12.51 -6.88 -1.16
C GLN A 82 -13.04 -7.39 0.18
N SER A 83 -14.25 -6.99 0.54
CA SER A 83 -14.85 -7.30 1.83
C SER A 83 -15.24 -8.78 2.00
N GLU A 84 -15.34 -9.53 0.93
CA GLU A 84 -15.64 -10.96 0.92
C GLU A 84 -14.68 -11.72 0.01
N PRO A 85 -14.35 -13.00 0.30
CA PRO A 85 -14.85 -13.84 1.39
C PRO A 85 -14.01 -13.75 2.67
N TRP A 86 -13.06 -12.82 2.79
CA TRP A 86 -12.15 -12.70 3.96
C TRP A 86 -12.42 -11.45 4.78
N PRO A 87 -13.41 -11.48 5.71
CA PRO A 87 -13.82 -10.30 6.48
C PRO A 87 -12.73 -9.76 7.44
N SER A 88 -11.69 -10.55 7.72
CA SER A 88 -10.54 -10.13 8.53
C SER A 88 -9.46 -9.36 7.73
N ILE A 89 -9.65 -9.21 6.42
CA ILE A 89 -8.73 -8.52 5.52
C ILE A 89 -9.48 -7.37 4.83
N PRO A 90 -8.91 -6.16 4.82
CA PRO A 90 -7.66 -5.73 5.44
C PRO A 90 -7.75 -5.64 6.97
N TYR A 91 -6.62 -5.87 7.64
CA TYR A 91 -6.53 -5.84 9.09
C TYR A 91 -6.64 -4.41 9.65
N ASP A 92 -7.60 -4.16 10.53
CA ASP A 92 -7.93 -2.81 11.03
C ASP A 92 -6.75 -2.03 11.60
N LYS A 93 -5.84 -2.71 12.32
CA LYS A 93 -4.65 -2.06 12.87
C LYS A 93 -3.67 -1.59 11.79
N ILE A 94 -3.66 -2.25 10.63
CA ILE A 94 -2.87 -1.80 9.47
C ILE A 94 -3.54 -0.58 8.84
N LEU A 95 -4.85 -0.57 8.70
CA LEU A 95 -5.59 0.58 8.17
C LEU A 95 -5.40 1.82 9.06
N THR A 96 -5.52 1.68 10.37
CA THR A 96 -5.25 2.75 11.35
C THR A 96 -3.82 3.27 11.21
N LYS A 97 -2.85 2.37 11.03
CA LYS A 97 -1.45 2.75 10.85
C LYS A 97 -1.22 3.45 9.52
N LEU A 98 -1.83 2.97 8.43
CA LEU A 98 -1.76 3.62 7.12
C LEU A 98 -2.35 5.02 7.16
N ASP A 99 -3.52 5.19 7.78
CA ASP A 99 -4.16 6.50 7.95
C ASP A 99 -3.20 7.51 8.59
N SER A 100 -2.64 7.14 9.74
CA SER A 100 -1.66 7.96 10.46
C SER A 100 -0.40 8.23 9.63
N GLN A 101 0.16 7.23 8.96
CA GLN A 101 1.42 7.35 8.23
C GLN A 101 1.28 8.12 6.92
N THR A 102 0.17 7.96 6.23
CA THR A 102 -0.10 8.66 4.95
C THR A 102 -0.72 10.04 5.14
N GLY A 103 -1.21 10.37 6.36
CA GLY A 103 -2.03 11.57 6.61
C GLY A 103 -3.37 11.50 5.87
N GLY A 104 -4.00 10.33 5.88
CA GLY A 104 -5.28 10.07 5.21
C GLY A 104 -5.17 9.84 3.69
N ARG A 105 -3.96 9.82 3.12
CA ARG A 105 -3.75 9.59 1.68
C ARG A 105 -3.63 8.11 1.34
N TYR A 106 -4.62 7.33 1.71
CA TYR A 106 -4.73 5.94 1.28
C TYR A 106 -6.14 5.62 0.80
N LEU A 107 -6.26 4.59 -0.01
CA LEU A 107 -7.51 4.20 -0.65
C LEU A 107 -7.62 2.67 -0.72
N ARG A 108 -8.83 2.18 -0.46
CA ARG A 108 -9.19 0.76 -0.58
C ARG A 108 -9.95 0.52 -1.89
N SER A 109 -9.63 -0.57 -2.59
CA SER A 109 -10.35 -0.91 -3.83
C SER A 109 -11.82 -1.25 -3.60
N ASP A 110 -12.19 -1.80 -2.46
CA ASP A 110 -13.57 -2.13 -2.08
C ASP A 110 -14.42 -0.91 -1.65
N SER A 111 -13.82 0.27 -1.60
CA SER A 111 -14.57 1.53 -1.43
C SER A 111 -15.28 1.97 -2.71
N LEU A 112 -14.93 1.37 -3.87
CA LEU A 112 -15.58 1.64 -5.15
C LEU A 112 -16.96 1.00 -5.19
N GLU A 113 -18.00 1.78 -5.48
CA GLU A 113 -19.37 1.27 -5.61
C GLU A 113 -19.55 0.58 -6.98
N VAL A 114 -19.45 -0.74 -7.01
CA VAL A 114 -19.72 -1.55 -8.20
C VAL A 114 -21.05 -2.27 -8.05
N LYS A 115 -21.94 -2.15 -9.04
CA LYS A 115 -23.25 -2.83 -9.03
C LYS A 115 -23.06 -4.35 -8.94
N GLY A 116 -23.65 -4.95 -7.89
CA GLY A 116 -23.58 -6.41 -7.67
C GLY A 116 -22.36 -6.89 -6.91
N ALA A 117 -21.40 -6.01 -6.58
CA ALA A 117 -20.28 -6.36 -5.71
C ALA A 117 -20.61 -6.10 -4.23
N PRO A 118 -19.96 -6.84 -3.30
CA PRO A 118 -20.02 -6.52 -1.88
C PRO A 118 -19.54 -5.08 -1.62
N LYS A 119 -20.30 -4.35 -0.80
CA LYS A 119 -19.98 -2.96 -0.49
C LYS A 119 -18.91 -2.88 0.61
N GLY A 120 -17.78 -2.29 0.29
CA GLY A 120 -16.82 -1.83 1.28
C GLY A 120 -17.22 -0.49 1.92
N PRO A 121 -16.36 0.08 2.77
CA PRO A 121 -16.64 1.36 3.41
C PRO A 121 -16.73 2.49 2.37
N LYS A 122 -17.82 3.25 2.43
CA LYS A 122 -18.00 4.40 1.55
C LYS A 122 -17.03 5.53 1.92
N LEU A 123 -16.38 6.10 0.91
CA LEU A 123 -15.54 7.27 1.09
C LEU A 123 -16.41 8.53 1.22
N ALA A 124 -16.15 9.34 2.24
CA ALA A 124 -16.75 10.66 2.36
C ALA A 124 -16.18 11.64 1.33
N LYS A 125 -14.90 11.48 1.00
CA LYS A 125 -14.16 12.28 0.02
C LYS A 125 -12.97 11.48 -0.50
N LEU A 126 -12.69 11.61 -1.78
CA LEU A 126 -11.49 11.04 -2.39
C LEU A 126 -10.22 11.71 -1.83
N PRO A 127 -9.21 10.95 -1.39
CA PRO A 127 -7.97 11.53 -0.89
C PRO A 127 -7.21 12.30 -1.98
N ALA A 128 -6.40 13.27 -1.57
CA ALA A 128 -5.63 14.09 -2.51
C ALA A 128 -4.66 13.25 -3.36
N GLY A 129 -4.68 13.48 -4.67
CA GLY A 129 -3.87 12.78 -5.65
C GLY A 129 -4.52 11.53 -6.23
N PHE A 130 -5.73 11.20 -5.80
CA PHE A 130 -6.49 10.09 -6.36
C PHE A 130 -7.61 10.60 -7.26
N ASP A 131 -7.89 9.84 -8.31
CA ASP A 131 -9.04 9.97 -9.19
C ASP A 131 -9.83 8.66 -9.22
N GLU A 132 -11.12 8.73 -9.56
CA GLU A 132 -12.00 7.57 -9.66
C GLU A 132 -12.82 7.56 -10.95
N GLY A 133 -13.13 6.37 -11.41
CA GLY A 133 -14.11 6.13 -12.45
C GLY A 133 -15.08 5.02 -12.02
N PRO A 134 -15.97 4.58 -12.91
CA PRO A 134 -17.00 3.59 -12.56
C PRO A 134 -16.45 2.27 -12.04
N LEU A 135 -15.21 1.89 -12.43
CA LEU A 135 -14.61 0.58 -12.14
C LEU A 135 -13.14 0.68 -11.74
N TRP A 136 -12.62 1.87 -11.45
CA TRP A 136 -11.20 2.06 -11.17
C TRP A 136 -10.93 3.24 -10.24
N TYR A 137 -9.77 3.16 -9.59
CA TYR A 137 -9.09 4.26 -8.93
C TYR A 137 -7.70 4.42 -9.50
N ASP A 138 -7.28 5.66 -9.74
CA ASP A 138 -5.93 6.02 -10.12
C ASP A 138 -5.27 6.88 -9.05
N TYR A 139 -3.95 6.75 -8.92
CA TYR A 139 -3.12 7.67 -8.17
C TYR A 139 -2.21 8.45 -9.11
N ASN A 140 -2.39 9.76 -9.11
CA ASN A 140 -1.57 10.66 -9.91
C ASN A 140 -0.24 10.95 -9.19
N LEU A 141 0.84 10.37 -9.72
CA LEU A 141 2.18 10.68 -9.20
C LEU A 141 2.47 12.17 -9.39
N PRO A 142 2.86 12.90 -8.32
CA PRO A 142 3.25 14.30 -8.45
C PRO A 142 4.56 14.39 -9.24
N ALA A 143 4.45 14.55 -10.56
CA ALA A 143 5.63 14.72 -11.41
C ALA A 143 6.43 15.93 -10.92
N LYS A 144 7.58 15.73 -10.31
CA LYS A 144 8.54 16.81 -10.10
C LYS A 144 8.97 17.27 -11.48
N GLY A 145 8.52 18.47 -11.87
CA GLY A 145 8.77 19.03 -13.19
C GLY A 145 10.24 18.84 -13.58
N ARG A 146 10.48 18.39 -14.81
CA ARG A 146 11.81 18.48 -15.41
C ARG A 146 12.27 19.93 -15.25
N ARG A 147 13.26 20.18 -14.40
CA ARG A 147 14.03 21.43 -14.54
C ARG A 147 14.59 21.39 -15.95
N LYS A 148 14.07 22.31 -16.80
CA LYS A 148 14.65 22.57 -18.12
C LYS A 148 16.07 23.11 -17.96
#